data_72794167ad43985dcb0c50e044032415
#
_entry.id   72794167ad43985dcb0c50e044032415
#
_cell.length_a   1.000
_cell.length_b   1.000
_cell.length_c   1.000
_cell.angle_alpha   90.00
_cell.angle_beta   90.00
_cell.angle_gamma   90.00
#
_symmetry.space_group_name_H-M   'P 1'
#
loop_
_entity.id
_entity.type
_entity.pdbx_description
1 polymer ?
#
loop_
_entity_poly.entity_id
_entity_poly.type
_entity_poly.pdbx_seq_one_letter_code
_entity_poly.pdbx_strand_id
1 'polypeptide(L)'
;MIGLQILPLSRIMLPMKRCLFLFPLLLLTACQPENTETPADPQAMYDKAQALLKPNVENGQSDFTGAMQWLLKAAEGGLMRAQLDLGGIYFAGGQGVQPDAQKAYNWFSLAAAQGSKEAEVFLGILHNSGSLGGRDKAAAMKHWRAAAEAGIAEGQYRLGRMLAQEDATRQEGVDWLVKASTSVPQAATALGNLYYKYLEDAAAAAAWFEKGAMAGDPLAQHVFAEMLLLGEPVKKDEERGMAMLRMAAGQDYLPAIARLVNVLRNGRHAADNEKEAAAWDARLQELTKAEKPQSQK
;
A
#
# COMPACT_ATOMS: atom_id res chain seq x y z
N MET A 1 -57.76 31.58 3.61
CA MET A 1 -58.72 32.08 2.56
C MET A 1 -57.97 32.00 1.25
N ILE A 2 -58.52 31.21 0.35
CA ILE A 2 -58.55 31.34 -1.12
C ILE A 2 -57.20 31.03 -1.79
N GLY A 3 -57.12 30.13 -2.73
CA GLY A 3 -58.02 29.13 -3.33
C GLY A 3 -57.27 28.37 -4.42
N LEU A 4 -57.65 27.14 -4.52
CA LEU A 4 -57.31 26.23 -5.63
C LEU A 4 -57.65 26.83 -6.99
N GLN A 5 -56.88 26.50 -8.02
CA GLN A 5 -57.50 26.10 -9.30
C GLN A 5 -56.58 25.17 -10.10
N ILE A 6 -57.07 23.96 -10.23
CA ILE A 6 -56.68 22.94 -11.22
C ILE A 6 -57.55 23.21 -12.46
N LEU A 7 -56.99 23.15 -13.66
CA LEU A 7 -57.73 22.90 -14.89
C LEU A 7 -56.87 22.12 -15.92
N PRO A 8 -57.55 21.45 -16.92
CA PRO A 8 -57.21 20.05 -17.24
C PRO A 8 -56.64 19.82 -18.66
N LEU A 9 -56.32 18.56 -18.87
CA LEU A 9 -56.02 17.91 -20.15
C LEU A 9 -57.03 18.21 -21.26
N SER A 10 -56.57 18.52 -22.46
CA SER A 10 -57.33 18.24 -23.66
C SER A 10 -56.42 17.79 -24.80
N ARG A 11 -56.74 16.59 -25.22
CA ARG A 11 -56.42 15.88 -26.45
C ARG A 11 -56.55 16.76 -27.71
N ILE A 12 -55.60 16.58 -28.62
CA ILE A 12 -55.94 16.76 -30.06
C ILE A 12 -55.38 15.51 -30.80
N MET A 13 -56.33 14.76 -31.34
CA MET A 13 -56.13 13.66 -32.30
C MET A 13 -56.47 14.16 -33.72
N LEU A 14 -55.73 13.57 -34.67
CA LEU A 14 -56.11 13.30 -36.09
C LEU A 14 -55.73 14.35 -37.17
N PRO A 15 -55.56 13.91 -38.44
CA PRO A 15 -55.82 12.59 -39.04
C PRO A 15 -54.73 12.07 -39.99
N MET A 16 -54.79 10.76 -40.19
CA MET A 16 -54.20 10.04 -41.33
C MET A 16 -54.75 10.50 -42.68
N LYS A 17 -53.87 10.72 -43.66
CA LYS A 17 -54.21 10.56 -45.06
C LYS A 17 -53.25 9.62 -45.74
N ARG A 18 -53.86 8.54 -46.28
CA ARG A 18 -53.30 7.59 -47.20
C ARG A 18 -52.86 8.31 -48.50
N CYS A 19 -51.68 7.98 -49.01
CA CYS A 19 -51.45 7.93 -50.47
C CYS A 19 -50.59 6.74 -50.78
N LEU A 20 -51.17 5.96 -51.68
CA LEU A 20 -50.66 4.73 -52.26
C LEU A 20 -49.74 5.05 -53.44
N PHE A 21 -48.84 4.14 -53.74
CA PHE A 21 -48.10 3.84 -54.96
C PHE A 21 -46.95 4.76 -55.40
N LEU A 22 -45.73 4.20 -55.39
CA LEU A 22 -45.00 3.74 -56.57
C LEU A 22 -43.63 3.19 -56.16
N PHE A 23 -43.41 1.90 -56.36
CA PHE A 23 -42.08 1.33 -56.54
C PHE A 23 -41.51 1.82 -57.88
N PRO A 24 -40.19 2.12 -58.00
CA PRO A 24 -39.31 1.02 -58.40
C PRO A 24 -37.87 1.07 -57.84
N LEU A 25 -37.34 -0.11 -57.79
CA LEU A 25 -36.01 -0.58 -58.17
C LEU A 25 -34.77 -0.11 -57.40
N LEU A 26 -34.23 -1.09 -56.71
CA LEU A 26 -32.81 -1.42 -56.50
C LEU A 26 -31.79 -0.29 -56.36
N LEU A 27 -31.36 -0.13 -55.12
CA LEU A 27 -29.95 -0.04 -54.79
C LEU A 27 -29.71 -0.93 -53.58
N LEU A 28 -29.21 -2.12 -53.82
CA LEU A 28 -28.47 -2.93 -52.86
C LEU A 28 -27.20 -2.15 -52.49
N THR A 29 -27.34 -1.17 -51.61
CA THR A 29 -26.19 -0.77 -50.76
C THR A 29 -25.98 -1.93 -49.84
N ALA A 30 -24.96 -2.74 -50.16
CA ALA A 30 -24.39 -3.68 -49.22
C ALA A 30 -24.21 -2.95 -47.89
N CYS A 31 -25.03 -3.30 -46.89
CA CYS A 31 -24.66 -3.11 -45.51
C CYS A 31 -23.34 -3.86 -45.36
N GLN A 32 -22.24 -3.12 -45.44
CA GLN A 32 -21.03 -3.59 -44.84
C GLN A 32 -21.41 -3.79 -43.37
N PRO A 33 -21.15 -4.97 -42.81
CA PRO A 33 -21.24 -5.07 -41.38
C PRO A 33 -20.30 -3.99 -40.84
N GLU A 34 -20.85 -2.95 -40.20
CA GLU A 34 -20.06 -2.17 -39.26
C GLU A 34 -19.36 -3.19 -38.40
N ASN A 35 -18.05 -3.20 -38.49
CA ASN A 35 -17.19 -3.99 -37.64
C ASN A 35 -17.36 -3.39 -36.24
N THR A 36 -18.51 -3.68 -35.61
CA THR A 36 -18.70 -3.50 -34.19
C THR A 36 -17.79 -4.55 -33.59
N GLU A 37 -16.48 -4.23 -33.53
CA GLU A 37 -15.61 -4.86 -32.56
C GLU A 37 -16.34 -4.75 -31.25
N THR A 38 -16.89 -5.86 -30.78
CA THR A 38 -17.38 -5.97 -29.41
C THR A 38 -16.29 -5.35 -28.54
N PRO A 39 -16.61 -4.36 -27.68
CA PRO A 39 -15.60 -3.74 -26.86
C PRO A 39 -14.81 -4.86 -26.21
N ALA A 40 -13.50 -4.94 -26.53
CA ALA A 40 -12.71 -6.07 -26.10
C ALA A 40 -12.80 -6.12 -24.55
N ASP A 41 -13.17 -7.27 -24.03
CA ASP A 41 -13.44 -7.50 -22.61
C ASP A 41 -12.25 -7.00 -21.76
N PRO A 42 -12.44 -6.03 -20.85
CA PRO A 42 -11.36 -5.51 -20.01
C PRO A 42 -10.65 -6.59 -19.20
N GLN A 43 -11.35 -7.66 -18.84
CA GLN A 43 -10.76 -8.80 -18.15
C GLN A 43 -9.79 -9.55 -19.06
N ALA A 44 -10.17 -9.82 -20.31
CA ALA A 44 -9.28 -10.47 -21.29
C ALA A 44 -8.04 -9.63 -21.60
N MET A 45 -8.18 -8.30 -21.63
CA MET A 45 -7.04 -7.37 -21.77
C MET A 45 -6.10 -7.46 -20.56
N TYR A 46 -6.64 -7.51 -19.35
CA TYR A 46 -5.87 -7.65 -18.11
C TYR A 46 -5.13 -8.99 -18.08
N ASP A 47 -5.79 -10.09 -18.43
CA ASP A 47 -5.19 -11.42 -18.49
C ASP A 47 -4.02 -11.47 -19.49
N LYS A 48 -4.17 -10.77 -20.63
CA LYS A 48 -3.08 -10.63 -21.59
C LYS A 48 -1.91 -9.80 -21.03
N ALA A 49 -2.18 -8.72 -20.32
CA ALA A 49 -1.15 -7.95 -19.63
C ALA A 49 -0.39 -8.83 -18.62
N GLN A 50 -1.11 -9.59 -17.81
CA GLN A 50 -0.51 -10.51 -16.83
C GLN A 50 0.32 -11.61 -17.47
N ALA A 51 -0.09 -12.12 -18.63
CA ALA A 51 0.67 -13.11 -19.39
C ALA A 51 2.02 -12.55 -19.89
N LEU A 52 2.05 -11.29 -20.33
CA LEU A 52 3.27 -10.61 -20.80
C LEU A 52 4.25 -10.26 -19.66
N LEU A 53 3.76 -10.14 -18.44
CA LEU A 53 4.60 -9.93 -17.24
C LEU A 53 5.30 -11.21 -16.79
N LYS A 54 4.84 -12.39 -17.22
CA LYS A 54 5.53 -13.65 -16.92
C LYS A 54 6.79 -13.75 -17.78
N PRO A 55 7.92 -14.24 -17.23
CA PRO A 55 9.11 -14.48 -18.03
C PRO A 55 8.82 -15.44 -19.19
N ASN A 56 9.25 -15.07 -20.39
CA ASN A 56 9.15 -15.95 -21.55
C ASN A 56 10.07 -17.18 -21.32
N VAL A 57 9.57 -18.37 -21.65
CA VAL A 57 10.27 -19.64 -21.48
C VAL A 57 11.56 -19.70 -22.31
N GLU A 58 11.60 -19.00 -23.45
CA GLU A 58 12.75 -19.06 -24.37
C GLU A 58 13.89 -18.13 -24.00
N ASN A 59 13.61 -16.94 -23.47
CA ASN A 59 14.63 -15.92 -23.19
C ASN A 59 14.64 -15.41 -21.74
N GLY A 60 13.72 -15.87 -20.89
CA GLY A 60 13.62 -15.47 -19.49
C GLY A 60 13.20 -14.00 -19.27
N GLN A 61 12.81 -13.27 -20.32
CA GLN A 61 12.43 -11.85 -20.23
C GLN A 61 10.92 -11.66 -20.25
N SER A 62 10.45 -10.64 -19.53
CA SER A 62 9.05 -10.20 -19.56
C SER A 62 8.90 -9.03 -20.53
N ASP A 63 7.77 -8.96 -21.22
CA ASP A 63 7.42 -7.79 -22.03
C ASP A 63 6.63 -6.79 -21.21
N PHE A 64 7.33 -5.99 -20.44
CA PHE A 64 6.70 -4.95 -19.60
C PHE A 64 6.02 -3.86 -20.44
N THR A 65 6.60 -3.49 -21.58
CA THR A 65 6.03 -2.45 -22.47
C THR A 65 4.70 -2.89 -23.07
N GLY A 66 4.65 -4.11 -23.59
CA GLY A 66 3.40 -4.69 -24.08
C GLY A 66 2.36 -4.89 -22.97
N ALA A 67 2.80 -5.35 -21.81
CA ALA A 67 1.94 -5.49 -20.64
C ALA A 67 1.29 -4.17 -20.22
N MET A 68 2.05 -3.08 -20.17
CA MET A 68 1.55 -1.75 -19.83
C MET A 68 0.47 -1.25 -20.81
N GLN A 69 0.63 -1.52 -22.10
CA GLN A 69 -0.38 -1.13 -23.09
C GLN A 69 -1.71 -1.85 -22.87
N TRP A 70 -1.67 -3.14 -22.56
CA TRP A 70 -2.87 -3.93 -22.29
C TRP A 70 -3.48 -3.60 -20.94
N LEU A 71 -2.65 -3.35 -19.92
CA LEU A 71 -3.11 -2.94 -18.60
C LEU A 71 -3.83 -1.59 -18.66
N LEU A 72 -3.29 -0.63 -19.44
CA LEU A 72 -3.94 0.66 -19.67
C LEU A 72 -5.30 0.50 -20.31
N LYS A 73 -5.42 -0.28 -21.38
CA LYS A 73 -6.70 -0.56 -22.04
C LYS A 73 -7.72 -1.21 -21.11
N ALA A 74 -7.29 -2.16 -20.28
CA ALA A 74 -8.16 -2.80 -19.29
C ALA A 74 -8.65 -1.79 -18.22
N ALA A 75 -7.78 -0.89 -17.75
CA ALA A 75 -8.13 0.13 -16.77
C ALA A 75 -9.04 1.22 -17.36
N GLU A 76 -8.81 1.66 -18.60
CA GLU A 76 -9.68 2.56 -19.35
C GLU A 76 -11.04 1.90 -19.65
N GLY A 77 -11.07 0.59 -19.85
CA GLY A 77 -12.29 -0.21 -19.95
C GLY A 77 -13.03 -0.38 -18.61
N GLY A 78 -12.52 0.21 -17.52
CA GLY A 78 -13.17 0.24 -16.22
C GLY A 78 -12.84 -0.92 -15.28
N LEU A 79 -11.90 -1.80 -15.61
CA LEU A 79 -11.54 -2.91 -14.74
C LEU A 79 -10.83 -2.39 -13.48
N MET A 80 -11.50 -2.47 -12.34
CA MET A 80 -11.01 -1.98 -11.04
C MET A 80 -9.61 -2.52 -10.70
N ARG A 81 -9.35 -3.81 -10.96
CA ARG A 81 -8.05 -4.43 -10.69
C ARG A 81 -6.93 -3.80 -11.51
N ALA A 82 -7.17 -3.54 -12.79
CA ALA A 82 -6.21 -2.88 -13.67
C ALA A 82 -5.94 -1.43 -13.23
N GLN A 83 -6.97 -0.71 -12.77
CA GLN A 83 -6.83 0.64 -12.22
C GLN A 83 -5.98 0.63 -10.95
N LEU A 84 -6.19 -0.33 -10.05
CA LEU A 84 -5.39 -0.48 -8.84
C LEU A 84 -3.92 -0.76 -9.18
N ASP A 85 -3.66 -1.69 -10.11
CA ASP A 85 -2.31 -2.06 -10.53
C ASP A 85 -1.58 -0.88 -11.20
N LEU A 86 -2.25 -0.13 -12.10
CA LEU A 86 -1.68 1.10 -12.69
C LEU A 86 -1.40 2.18 -11.66
N GLY A 87 -2.31 2.35 -10.70
CA GLY A 87 -2.09 3.23 -9.57
C GLY A 87 -0.79 2.86 -8.83
N GLY A 88 -0.59 1.57 -8.56
CA GLY A 88 0.61 1.03 -7.94
C GLY A 88 1.89 1.28 -8.76
N ILE A 89 1.83 1.05 -10.08
CA ILE A 89 2.97 1.27 -10.98
C ILE A 89 3.37 2.74 -11.01
N TYR A 90 2.42 3.68 -11.15
CA TYR A 90 2.72 5.11 -11.10
C TYR A 90 3.12 5.60 -9.71
N PHE A 91 2.66 4.94 -8.66
CA PHE A 91 3.05 5.27 -7.29
C PHE A 91 4.50 4.88 -7.00
N ALA A 92 4.89 3.66 -7.34
CA ALA A 92 6.23 3.14 -7.04
C ALA A 92 7.26 3.46 -8.10
N GLY A 93 6.84 3.58 -9.36
CA GLY A 93 7.75 3.62 -10.50
C GLY A 93 8.37 2.25 -10.80
N GLY A 94 9.44 2.25 -11.58
CA GLY A 94 10.21 1.05 -11.92
C GLY A 94 10.00 0.56 -13.36
N GLN A 95 10.91 -0.27 -13.85
CA GLN A 95 10.91 -0.83 -15.21
C GLN A 95 10.76 0.25 -16.32
N GLY A 96 11.39 1.41 -16.13
CA GLY A 96 11.31 2.54 -17.07
C GLY A 96 10.14 3.50 -16.85
N VAL A 97 9.23 3.21 -15.93
CA VAL A 97 8.17 4.15 -15.53
C VAL A 97 8.67 5.03 -14.39
N GLN A 98 8.60 6.34 -14.57
CA GLN A 98 8.90 7.29 -13.50
C GLN A 98 7.69 7.38 -12.54
N PRO A 99 7.93 7.51 -11.22
CA PRO A 99 6.86 7.79 -10.27
C PRO A 99 6.10 9.06 -10.65
N ASP A 100 4.76 8.97 -10.59
CA ASP A 100 3.86 10.08 -10.91
C ASP A 100 2.68 10.06 -9.94
N ALA A 101 2.75 10.88 -8.90
CA ALA A 101 1.75 10.92 -7.84
C ALA A 101 0.36 11.32 -8.36
N GLN A 102 0.28 12.20 -9.38
CA GLN A 102 -1.00 12.62 -9.92
C GLN A 102 -1.67 11.51 -10.74
N LYS A 103 -0.90 10.78 -11.56
CA LYS A 103 -1.44 9.62 -12.28
C LYS A 103 -1.84 8.50 -11.31
N ALA A 104 -1.01 8.23 -10.29
CA ALA A 104 -1.34 7.27 -9.24
C ALA A 104 -2.66 7.65 -8.55
N TYR A 105 -2.80 8.91 -8.15
CA TYR A 105 -4.03 9.44 -7.53
C TYR A 105 -5.26 9.23 -8.43
N ASN A 106 -5.15 9.55 -9.72
CA ASN A 106 -6.27 9.40 -10.65
C ASN A 106 -6.72 7.94 -10.76
N TRP A 107 -5.80 7.01 -10.93
CA TRP A 107 -6.12 5.59 -11.04
C TRP A 107 -6.66 5.01 -9.73
N PHE A 108 -6.05 5.33 -8.59
CA PHE A 108 -6.57 4.90 -7.29
C PHE A 108 -7.95 5.49 -7.01
N SER A 109 -8.22 6.74 -7.42
CA SER A 109 -9.54 7.36 -7.25
C SER A 109 -10.63 6.62 -8.04
N LEU A 110 -10.32 6.18 -9.27
CA LEU A 110 -11.24 5.38 -10.08
C LEU A 110 -11.49 4.00 -9.43
N ALA A 111 -10.45 3.34 -8.93
CA ALA A 111 -10.60 2.07 -8.24
C ALA A 111 -11.39 2.21 -6.92
N ALA A 112 -11.13 3.26 -6.14
CA ALA A 112 -11.84 3.54 -4.89
C ALA A 112 -13.33 3.85 -5.14
N ALA A 113 -13.65 4.57 -6.22
CA ALA A 113 -15.03 4.84 -6.63
C ALA A 113 -15.81 3.56 -6.96
N GLN A 114 -15.12 2.50 -7.39
CA GLN A 114 -15.69 1.17 -7.58
C GLN A 114 -15.68 0.31 -6.30
N GLY A 115 -15.22 0.86 -5.17
CA GLY A 115 -15.26 0.21 -3.86
C GLY A 115 -13.94 -0.45 -3.42
N SER A 116 -12.83 -0.28 -4.16
CA SER A 116 -11.52 -0.80 -3.72
C SER A 116 -11.08 -0.13 -2.42
N LYS A 117 -10.98 -0.90 -1.36
CA LYS A 117 -10.49 -0.45 -0.05
C LYS A 117 -8.97 -0.39 0.02
N GLU A 118 -8.29 -1.17 -0.80
CA GLU A 118 -6.86 -1.07 -1.02
C GLU A 118 -6.48 0.27 -1.64
N ALA A 119 -7.26 0.75 -2.63
CA ALA A 119 -7.05 2.07 -3.22
C ALA A 119 -7.19 3.20 -2.20
N GLU A 120 -8.11 3.08 -1.24
CA GLU A 120 -8.27 4.03 -0.14
C GLU A 120 -6.98 4.16 0.70
N VAL A 121 -6.25 3.05 0.93
CA VAL A 121 -4.96 3.11 1.64
C VAL A 121 -3.97 3.98 0.88
N PHE A 122 -3.82 3.78 -0.43
CA PHE A 122 -2.87 4.52 -1.26
C PHE A 122 -3.25 6.00 -1.41
N LEU A 123 -4.55 6.31 -1.54
CA LEU A 123 -5.03 7.70 -1.54
C LEU A 123 -4.65 8.42 -0.25
N GLY A 124 -4.84 7.76 0.89
CA GLY A 124 -4.39 8.30 2.17
C GLY A 124 -2.87 8.52 2.24
N ILE A 125 -2.06 7.61 1.66
CA ILE A 125 -0.60 7.79 1.58
C ILE A 125 -0.25 9.01 0.74
N LEU A 126 -0.85 9.16 -0.44
CA LEU A 126 -0.61 10.28 -1.34
C LEU A 126 -0.93 11.62 -0.68
N HIS A 127 -2.08 11.73 -0.01
CA HIS A 127 -2.44 12.94 0.75
C HIS A 127 -1.48 13.23 1.91
N ASN A 128 -1.04 12.19 2.62
CA ASN A 128 -0.13 12.37 3.77
C ASN A 128 1.32 12.67 3.36
N SER A 129 1.78 12.23 2.17
CA SER A 129 3.16 12.47 1.70
C SER A 129 3.40 13.91 1.26
N GLY A 130 2.35 14.63 0.86
CA GLY A 130 2.46 15.95 0.25
C GLY A 130 2.80 15.93 -1.24
N SER A 131 2.91 14.76 -1.86
CA SER A 131 3.27 14.61 -3.28
C SER A 131 2.22 15.16 -4.26
N LEU A 132 1.02 15.50 -3.76
CA LEU A 132 -0.07 16.14 -4.51
C LEU A 132 -0.10 17.68 -4.36
N GLY A 133 1.02 18.30 -3.95
CA GLY A 133 1.13 19.75 -3.82
C GLY A 133 1.01 20.26 -2.38
N GLY A 134 0.90 19.36 -1.39
CA GLY A 134 0.86 19.69 0.03
C GLY A 134 0.33 18.53 0.85
N ARG A 135 0.77 18.47 2.11
CA ARG A 135 0.33 17.43 3.04
C ARG A 135 -1.08 17.73 3.55
N ASP A 136 -2.02 16.83 3.30
CA ASP A 136 -3.40 16.89 3.81
C ASP A 136 -3.66 15.72 4.76
N LYS A 137 -3.44 15.96 6.06
CA LYS A 137 -3.68 14.96 7.10
C LYS A 137 -5.16 14.58 7.23
N ALA A 138 -6.07 15.54 7.02
CA ALA A 138 -7.50 15.30 7.17
C ALA A 138 -8.02 14.39 6.05
N ALA A 139 -7.66 14.66 4.80
CA ALA A 139 -7.97 13.78 3.68
C ALA A 139 -7.34 12.39 3.86
N ALA A 140 -6.08 12.32 4.28
CA ALA A 140 -5.41 11.05 4.55
C ALA A 140 -6.16 10.20 5.59
N MET A 141 -6.54 10.80 6.72
CA MET A 141 -7.29 10.12 7.77
C MET A 141 -8.66 9.64 7.30
N LYS A 142 -9.36 10.43 6.47
CA LYS A 142 -10.64 10.04 5.89
C LYS A 142 -10.51 8.76 5.05
N HIS A 143 -9.52 8.70 4.16
CA HIS A 143 -9.25 7.54 3.32
C HIS A 143 -8.82 6.32 4.16
N TRP A 144 -7.89 6.50 5.10
CA TRP A 144 -7.47 5.40 5.97
C TRP A 144 -8.60 4.90 6.87
N ARG A 145 -9.53 5.76 7.30
CA ARG A 145 -10.71 5.34 8.06
C ARG A 145 -11.63 4.45 7.21
N ALA A 146 -11.88 4.83 5.96
CA ALA A 146 -12.67 4.01 5.04
C ALA A 146 -12.04 2.61 4.79
N ALA A 147 -10.72 2.53 4.72
CA ALA A 147 -10.00 1.26 4.60
C ALA A 147 -10.02 0.46 5.93
N ALA A 148 -9.81 1.14 7.07
CA ALA A 148 -9.76 0.52 8.40
C ALA A 148 -11.10 -0.11 8.79
N GLU A 149 -12.20 0.60 8.57
CA GLU A 149 -13.57 0.14 8.82
C GLU A 149 -13.94 -1.07 7.95
N ALA A 150 -13.37 -1.16 6.75
CA ALA A 150 -13.49 -2.32 5.87
C ALA A 150 -12.57 -3.49 6.26
N GLY A 151 -11.77 -3.36 7.33
CA GLY A 151 -10.91 -4.42 7.84
C GLY A 151 -9.52 -4.49 7.18
N ILE A 152 -9.13 -3.51 6.33
CA ILE A 152 -7.80 -3.49 5.71
C ILE A 152 -6.77 -3.14 6.79
N ALA A 153 -5.92 -4.11 7.12
CA ALA A 153 -4.96 -4.00 8.24
C ALA A 153 -3.98 -2.83 8.07
N GLU A 154 -3.53 -2.55 6.84
CA GLU A 154 -2.67 -1.40 6.56
C GLU A 154 -3.40 -0.06 6.81
N GLY A 155 -4.69 0.03 6.46
CA GLY A 155 -5.54 1.19 6.77
C GLY A 155 -5.69 1.37 8.29
N GLN A 156 -5.94 0.29 9.02
CA GLN A 156 -6.02 0.29 10.50
C GLN A 156 -4.71 0.75 11.12
N TYR A 157 -3.57 0.26 10.63
CA TYR A 157 -2.25 0.66 11.11
C TYR A 157 -1.98 2.16 10.87
N ARG A 158 -2.25 2.66 9.67
CA ARG A 158 -1.98 4.07 9.32
C ARG A 158 -2.90 5.02 10.07
N LEU A 159 -4.18 4.70 10.14
CA LEU A 159 -5.15 5.46 10.94
C LEU A 159 -4.76 5.46 12.41
N GLY A 160 -4.49 4.27 12.98
CA GLY A 160 -4.12 4.11 14.37
C GLY A 160 -2.88 4.92 14.75
N ARG A 161 -1.83 4.89 13.92
CA ARG A 161 -0.63 5.71 14.12
C ARG A 161 -0.89 7.21 14.08
N MET A 162 -1.80 7.66 13.23
CA MET A 162 -2.14 9.07 13.12
C MET A 162 -2.93 9.55 14.33
N LEU A 163 -3.95 8.78 14.74
CA LEU A 163 -4.79 9.09 15.89
C LEU A 163 -4.03 9.05 17.22
N ALA A 164 -3.06 8.14 17.34
CA ALA A 164 -2.26 7.97 18.54
C ALA A 164 -1.32 9.15 18.86
N GLN A 165 -1.10 10.07 17.92
CA GLN A 165 -0.26 11.24 18.12
C GLN A 165 -0.90 12.32 19.01
N GLU A 166 -2.23 12.36 19.02
CA GLU A 166 -2.99 13.39 19.74
C GLU A 166 -3.64 12.78 20.98
N ASP A 167 -3.57 13.45 22.13
CA ASP A 167 -4.08 12.94 23.40
C ASP A 167 -5.56 12.60 23.36
N ALA A 168 -6.35 13.45 22.70
CA ALA A 168 -7.81 13.28 22.58
C ALA A 168 -8.23 12.02 21.79
N THR A 169 -7.39 11.53 20.89
CA THR A 169 -7.70 10.40 20.01
C THR A 169 -6.77 9.20 20.23
N ARG A 170 -5.87 9.29 21.19
CA ARG A 170 -4.84 8.26 21.45
C ARG A 170 -5.45 6.89 21.70
N GLN A 171 -6.51 6.81 22.52
CA GLN A 171 -7.14 5.53 22.81
C GLN A 171 -7.75 4.88 21.56
N GLU A 172 -8.45 5.67 20.72
CA GLU A 172 -8.94 5.17 19.43
C GLU A 172 -7.78 4.68 18.55
N GLY A 173 -6.65 5.40 18.57
CA GLY A 173 -5.43 5.00 17.86
C GLY A 173 -4.87 3.67 18.35
N VAL A 174 -4.83 3.44 19.66
CA VAL A 174 -4.44 2.15 20.26
C VAL A 174 -5.36 1.04 19.79
N ASP A 175 -6.67 1.25 19.81
CA ASP A 175 -7.66 0.23 19.42
C ASP A 175 -7.49 -0.21 17.95
N TRP A 176 -7.22 0.74 17.06
CA TRP A 176 -6.92 0.44 15.65
C TRP A 176 -5.57 -0.28 15.48
N LEU A 177 -4.53 0.12 16.20
CA LEU A 177 -3.24 -0.56 16.17
C LEU A 177 -3.31 -1.99 16.70
N VAL A 178 -4.11 -2.24 17.75
CA VAL A 178 -4.36 -3.59 18.26
C VAL A 178 -4.98 -4.47 17.18
N LYS A 179 -5.99 -4.00 16.46
CA LYS A 179 -6.59 -4.73 15.33
C LYS A 179 -5.56 -5.02 14.24
N ALA A 180 -4.78 -4.01 13.84
CA ALA A 180 -3.76 -4.15 12.81
C ALA A 180 -2.64 -5.13 13.19
N SER A 181 -2.31 -5.25 14.49
CA SER A 181 -1.17 -6.03 14.98
C SER A 181 -1.25 -7.54 14.74
N THR A 182 -2.38 -8.04 14.26
CA THR A 182 -2.55 -9.44 13.85
C THR A 182 -1.94 -9.74 12.48
N SER A 183 -1.80 -8.71 11.61
CA SER A 183 -1.37 -8.88 10.23
C SER A 183 -0.25 -7.91 9.82
N VAL A 184 -0.05 -6.83 10.58
CA VAL A 184 0.98 -5.80 10.33
C VAL A 184 1.93 -5.78 11.53
N PRO A 185 3.14 -6.39 11.42
CA PRO A 185 4.11 -6.46 12.53
C PRO A 185 4.46 -5.08 13.11
N GLN A 186 4.58 -4.07 12.26
CA GLN A 186 4.87 -2.69 12.65
C GLN A 186 3.81 -2.07 13.57
N ALA A 187 2.58 -2.60 13.56
CA ALA A 187 1.54 -2.14 14.48
C ALA A 187 1.84 -2.52 15.93
N ALA A 188 2.40 -3.71 16.16
CA ALA A 188 2.85 -4.11 17.48
C ALA A 188 4.01 -3.24 17.95
N THR A 189 4.96 -2.92 17.09
CA THR A 189 6.06 -1.99 17.39
C THR A 189 5.55 -0.59 17.71
N ALA A 190 4.57 -0.10 16.96
CA ALA A 190 3.95 1.20 17.24
C ALA A 190 3.25 1.22 18.62
N LEU A 191 2.58 0.12 19.00
CA LEU A 191 2.01 -0.04 20.33
C LEU A 191 3.09 -0.06 21.42
N GLY A 192 4.17 -0.81 21.21
CA GLY A 192 5.31 -0.81 22.14
C GLY A 192 5.83 0.60 22.41
N ASN A 193 6.04 1.39 21.35
CA ASN A 193 6.46 2.78 21.44
C ASN A 193 5.43 3.66 22.18
N LEU A 194 4.13 3.45 21.96
CA LEU A 194 3.06 4.20 22.63
C LEU A 194 3.02 3.91 24.14
N TYR A 195 3.05 2.64 24.51
CA TYR A 195 3.06 2.22 25.90
C TYR A 195 4.31 2.72 26.63
N TYR A 196 5.47 2.68 25.96
CA TYR A 196 6.71 3.17 26.55
C TYR A 196 6.71 4.69 26.75
N LYS A 197 6.30 5.44 25.71
CA LYS A 197 6.50 6.91 25.69
C LYS A 197 5.35 7.70 26.32
N TYR A 198 4.11 7.24 26.14
CA TYR A 198 2.93 8.04 26.49
C TYR A 198 2.05 7.42 27.59
N LEU A 199 2.09 6.11 27.74
CA LEU A 199 1.30 5.41 28.74
C LEU A 199 2.17 4.97 29.94
N GLU A 200 3.49 5.16 29.85
CA GLU A 200 4.49 4.90 30.89
C GLU A 200 4.40 3.47 31.46
N ASP A 201 3.93 2.52 30.64
CA ASP A 201 3.83 1.11 31.00
C ASP A 201 4.93 0.31 30.28
N ALA A 202 6.09 0.23 30.91
CA ALA A 202 7.24 -0.46 30.35
C ALA A 202 7.01 -1.98 30.19
N ALA A 203 6.19 -2.59 31.04
CA ALA A 203 5.89 -4.02 30.95
C ALA A 203 5.00 -4.31 29.73
N ALA A 204 3.93 -3.52 29.54
CA ALA A 204 3.09 -3.62 28.34
C ALA A 204 3.89 -3.29 27.07
N ALA A 205 4.78 -2.28 27.11
CA ALA A 205 5.65 -1.96 26.00
C ALA A 205 6.52 -3.15 25.59
N ALA A 206 7.16 -3.82 26.56
CA ALA A 206 7.99 -5.00 26.32
C ALA A 206 7.18 -6.14 25.67
N ALA A 207 5.96 -6.39 26.14
CA ALA A 207 5.09 -7.42 25.56
C ALA A 207 4.74 -7.11 24.11
N TRP A 208 4.50 -5.85 23.77
CA TRP A 208 4.23 -5.44 22.38
C TRP A 208 5.47 -5.50 21.50
N PHE A 209 6.66 -5.12 22.01
CA PHE A 209 7.90 -5.28 21.26
C PHE A 209 8.24 -6.76 21.05
N GLU A 210 8.01 -7.62 22.04
CA GLU A 210 8.16 -9.06 21.88
C GLU A 210 7.27 -9.59 20.76
N LYS A 211 5.99 -9.19 20.74
CA LYS A 211 5.04 -9.58 19.69
C LYS A 211 5.51 -9.11 18.31
N GLY A 212 5.95 -7.86 18.19
CA GLY A 212 6.49 -7.31 16.93
C GLY A 212 7.76 -8.04 16.47
N ALA A 213 8.66 -8.33 17.41
CA ALA A 213 9.90 -9.07 17.16
C ALA A 213 9.62 -10.50 16.64
N MET A 214 8.71 -11.20 17.27
CA MET A 214 8.27 -12.53 16.84
C MET A 214 7.56 -12.53 15.49
N ALA A 215 6.90 -11.43 15.15
CA ALA A 215 6.28 -11.21 13.84
C ALA A 215 7.27 -10.75 12.76
N GLY A 216 8.56 -10.59 13.10
CA GLY A 216 9.63 -10.30 12.15
C GLY A 216 9.96 -8.82 11.94
N ASP A 217 9.38 -7.89 12.71
CA ASP A 217 9.74 -6.46 12.59
C ASP A 217 11.16 -6.22 13.12
N PRO A 218 12.12 -5.76 12.29
CA PRO A 218 13.50 -5.59 12.69
C PRO A 218 13.70 -4.51 13.75
N LEU A 219 12.86 -3.45 13.78
CA LEU A 219 12.91 -2.46 14.85
C LEU A 219 12.47 -3.07 16.19
N ALA A 220 11.38 -3.86 16.20
CA ALA A 220 10.94 -4.54 17.41
C ALA A 220 11.99 -5.56 17.90
N GLN A 221 12.58 -6.33 16.97
CA GLN A 221 13.67 -7.26 17.30
C GLN A 221 14.85 -6.56 17.96
N HIS A 222 15.27 -5.41 17.43
CA HIS A 222 16.34 -4.61 18.00
C HIS A 222 15.98 -4.07 19.39
N VAL A 223 14.81 -3.45 19.55
CA VAL A 223 14.39 -2.86 20.82
C VAL A 223 14.19 -3.93 21.90
N PHE A 224 13.55 -5.04 21.55
CA PHE A 224 13.34 -6.14 22.49
C PHE A 224 14.66 -6.82 22.88
N ALA A 225 15.59 -6.91 21.94
CA ALA A 225 16.95 -7.38 22.23
C ALA A 225 17.65 -6.50 23.28
N GLU A 226 17.54 -5.18 23.18
CA GLU A 226 18.10 -4.27 24.18
C GLU A 226 17.47 -4.51 25.57
N MET A 227 16.16 -4.68 25.64
CA MET A 227 15.46 -4.99 26.90
C MET A 227 15.95 -6.30 27.52
N LEU A 228 16.17 -7.34 26.70
CA LEU A 228 16.71 -8.62 27.15
C LEU A 228 18.17 -8.54 27.60
N LEU A 229 19.00 -7.77 26.90
CA LEU A 229 20.42 -7.59 27.25
C LEU A 229 20.61 -6.77 28.53
N LEU A 230 19.77 -5.76 28.73
CA LEU A 230 19.78 -4.93 29.95
C LEU A 230 19.14 -5.65 31.14
N GLY A 231 18.09 -6.42 30.92
CA GLY A 231 17.28 -7.06 31.95
C GLY A 231 16.21 -6.15 32.53
N GLU A 232 15.76 -5.15 31.75
CA GLU A 232 14.73 -4.17 32.13
C GLU A 232 13.86 -3.83 30.90
N PRO A 233 12.53 -3.85 31.01
CA PRO A 233 11.68 -4.28 32.17
C PRO A 233 11.49 -5.81 32.20
N VAL A 234 12.15 -6.56 31.34
CA VAL A 234 12.10 -8.02 31.30
C VAL A 234 13.34 -8.63 31.96
N LYS A 235 13.22 -9.90 32.38
CA LYS A 235 14.36 -10.60 32.94
C LYS A 235 15.50 -10.69 31.90
N LYS A 236 16.73 -10.44 32.34
CA LYS A 236 17.93 -10.54 31.50
C LYS A 236 18.05 -11.92 30.86
N ASP A 237 18.19 -11.92 29.54
CA ASP A 237 18.42 -13.12 28.73
C ASP A 237 19.35 -12.74 27.56
N GLU A 238 20.64 -12.92 27.79
CA GLU A 238 21.68 -12.50 26.85
C GLU A 238 21.66 -13.35 25.56
N GLU A 239 21.36 -14.64 25.68
CA GLU A 239 21.30 -15.56 24.54
C GLU A 239 20.14 -15.17 23.62
N ARG A 240 18.95 -14.98 24.17
CA ARG A 240 17.77 -14.55 23.40
C ARG A 240 17.94 -13.14 22.83
N GLY A 241 18.55 -12.22 23.58
CA GLY A 241 18.86 -10.87 23.11
C GLY A 241 19.79 -10.88 21.90
N MET A 242 20.86 -11.69 21.94
CA MET A 242 21.78 -11.86 20.82
C MET A 242 21.09 -12.50 19.60
N ALA A 243 20.22 -13.48 19.81
CA ALA A 243 19.46 -14.08 18.73
C ALA A 243 18.55 -13.03 18.01
N MET A 244 17.87 -12.18 18.79
CA MET A 244 17.03 -11.10 18.23
C MET A 244 17.86 -10.06 17.46
N LEU A 245 19.05 -9.69 17.95
CA LEU A 245 19.96 -8.80 17.21
C LEU A 245 20.39 -9.41 15.87
N ARG A 246 20.75 -10.73 15.86
CA ARG A 246 21.11 -11.42 14.61
C ARG A 246 19.94 -11.47 13.62
N MET A 247 18.73 -11.69 14.10
CA MET A 247 17.53 -11.68 13.23
C MET A 247 17.31 -10.29 12.60
N ALA A 248 17.42 -9.22 13.36
CA ALA A 248 17.28 -7.86 12.84
C ALA A 248 18.44 -7.49 11.89
N ALA A 249 19.67 -7.88 12.23
CA ALA A 249 20.86 -7.68 11.39
C ALA A 249 20.75 -8.42 10.05
N GLY A 250 20.20 -9.64 10.06
CA GLY A 250 19.94 -10.43 8.84
C GLY A 250 18.92 -9.80 7.90
N GLN A 251 18.16 -8.81 8.37
CA GLN A 251 17.26 -7.97 7.57
C GLN A 251 17.90 -6.63 7.17
N ASP A 252 19.21 -6.50 7.28
CA ASP A 252 19.99 -5.29 6.98
C ASP A 252 19.57 -4.05 7.83
N TYR A 253 19.00 -4.28 9.03
CA TYR A 253 18.64 -3.19 9.93
C TYR A 253 19.89 -2.60 10.59
N LEU A 254 20.37 -1.47 10.07
CA LEU A 254 21.66 -0.86 10.44
C LEU A 254 21.86 -0.69 11.95
N PRO A 255 20.87 -0.21 12.75
CA PRO A 255 21.04 -0.09 14.19
C PRO A 255 21.34 -1.43 14.88
N ALA A 256 20.68 -2.51 14.45
CA ALA A 256 20.92 -3.83 15.00
C ALA A 256 22.29 -4.40 14.60
N ILE A 257 22.74 -4.16 13.36
CA ILE A 257 24.09 -4.56 12.92
C ILE A 257 25.14 -3.85 13.77
N ALA A 258 25.05 -2.54 13.91
CA ALA A 258 25.99 -1.75 14.71
C ALA A 258 26.03 -2.22 16.17
N ARG A 259 24.84 -2.49 16.74
CA ARG A 259 24.73 -2.99 18.12
C ARG A 259 25.31 -4.40 18.27
N LEU A 260 25.03 -5.28 17.31
CA LEU A 260 25.55 -6.65 17.31
C LEU A 260 27.08 -6.66 17.28
N VAL A 261 27.70 -5.88 16.37
CA VAL A 261 29.15 -5.71 16.31
C VAL A 261 29.72 -5.25 17.67
N ASN A 262 29.06 -4.25 18.28
CA ASN A 262 29.50 -3.75 19.60
C ASN A 262 29.44 -4.83 20.68
N VAL A 263 28.34 -5.58 20.78
CA VAL A 263 28.18 -6.63 21.80
C VAL A 263 29.16 -7.79 21.57
N LEU A 264 29.37 -8.19 20.29
CA LEU A 264 30.32 -9.25 19.96
C LEU A 264 31.76 -8.87 20.32
N ARG A 265 32.19 -7.62 20.09
CA ARG A 265 33.54 -7.15 20.39
C ARG A 265 33.81 -6.87 21.87
N ASN A 266 32.79 -6.42 22.60
CA ASN A 266 32.95 -5.97 23.99
C ASN A 266 32.29 -6.93 25.01
N GLY A 267 31.68 -8.02 24.55
CA GLY A 267 31.03 -9.03 25.39
C GLY A 267 32.01 -10.03 26.03
N ARG A 268 31.47 -10.91 26.88
CA ARG A 268 32.27 -11.90 27.64
C ARG A 268 33.10 -12.84 26.78
N HIS A 269 32.69 -13.06 25.53
CA HIS A 269 33.33 -14.00 24.57
C HIS A 269 33.91 -13.27 23.36
N ALA A 270 34.44 -12.05 23.56
CA ALA A 270 34.88 -11.18 22.45
C ALA A 270 35.93 -11.88 21.55
N ALA A 271 36.86 -12.63 22.13
CA ALA A 271 37.91 -13.36 21.36
C ALA A 271 37.30 -14.42 20.43
N ASP A 272 36.26 -15.12 20.88
CA ASP A 272 35.60 -16.19 20.10
C ASP A 272 34.67 -15.60 19.04
N ASN A 273 34.21 -14.36 19.22
CA ASN A 273 33.23 -13.71 18.39
C ASN A 273 33.84 -12.74 17.35
N GLU A 274 35.14 -12.52 17.34
CA GLU A 274 35.78 -11.52 16.45
C GLU A 274 35.54 -11.79 14.97
N LYS A 275 35.51 -13.04 14.55
CA LYS A 275 35.22 -13.39 13.15
C LYS A 275 33.79 -12.99 12.75
N GLU A 276 32.80 -13.23 13.63
CA GLU A 276 31.41 -12.83 13.40
C GLU A 276 31.29 -11.31 13.42
N ALA A 277 31.93 -10.65 14.38
CA ALA A 277 31.92 -9.19 14.48
C ALA A 277 32.52 -8.52 13.23
N ALA A 278 33.62 -9.03 12.71
CA ALA A 278 34.27 -8.52 11.49
C ALA A 278 33.37 -8.68 10.26
N ALA A 279 32.64 -9.80 10.14
CA ALA A 279 31.70 -10.03 9.03
C ALA A 279 30.54 -9.02 9.05
N TRP A 280 29.95 -8.79 10.23
CA TRP A 280 28.88 -7.81 10.37
C TRP A 280 29.36 -6.37 10.19
N ASP A 281 30.57 -6.03 10.63
CA ASP A 281 31.16 -4.72 10.42
C ASP A 281 31.41 -4.44 8.93
N ALA A 282 31.89 -5.43 8.18
CA ALA A 282 32.02 -5.32 6.73
C ALA A 282 30.65 -5.07 6.06
N ARG A 283 29.60 -5.80 6.47
CA ARG A 283 28.24 -5.60 5.97
C ARG A 283 27.70 -4.19 6.29
N LEU A 284 27.93 -3.71 7.49
CA LEU A 284 27.56 -2.36 7.90
C LEU A 284 28.23 -1.30 7.01
N GLN A 285 29.53 -1.46 6.73
CA GLN A 285 30.25 -0.54 5.87
C GLN A 285 29.77 -0.58 4.41
N GLU A 286 29.40 -1.74 3.89
CA GLU A 286 28.82 -1.90 2.56
C GLU A 286 27.49 -1.12 2.46
N LEU A 287 26.55 -1.37 3.38
CA LEU A 287 25.25 -0.76 3.40
C LEU A 287 25.32 0.77 3.57
N THR A 288 26.18 1.25 4.47
CA THR A 288 26.35 2.70 4.68
C THR A 288 27.03 3.42 3.51
N LYS A 289 27.83 2.72 2.70
CA LYS A 289 28.40 3.28 1.44
C LYS A 289 27.32 3.37 0.35
N ALA A 290 26.42 2.37 0.29
CA ALA A 290 25.33 2.36 -0.69
C ALA A 290 24.28 3.46 -0.44
N GLU A 291 24.08 3.85 0.83
CA GLU A 291 23.14 4.94 1.21
C GLU A 291 23.68 6.36 0.93
N LYS A 292 25.00 6.52 0.75
CA LYS A 292 25.53 7.84 0.38
C LYS A 292 25.18 8.08 -1.07
N PRO A 293 24.33 9.10 -1.40
CA PRO A 293 24.07 9.44 -2.77
C PRO A 293 25.39 9.77 -3.46
N GLN A 294 25.56 9.33 -4.72
CA GLN A 294 26.65 9.75 -5.60
C GLN A 294 26.48 11.24 -5.96
N SER A 295 26.52 12.10 -4.96
CA SER A 295 26.56 13.55 -5.13
C SER A 295 28.00 13.98 -5.15
N GLN A 296 28.67 13.70 -6.28
CA GLN A 296 29.86 14.43 -6.78
C GLN A 296 30.42 13.68 -8.00
N LYS A 297 29.81 13.90 -9.16
CA LYS A 297 30.57 13.97 -10.42
C LYS A 297 29.91 14.98 -11.33
#